data_debd8af2136512e1071426af4bd57c31
#
_entry.id   debd8af2136512e1071426af4bd57c31
#
_cell.length_a   1.000
_cell.length_b   1.000
_cell.length_c   1.000
_cell.angle_alpha   90.00
_cell.angle_beta   90.00
_cell.angle_gamma   90.00
#
_symmetry.space_group_name_H-M   'P 1'
#
loop_
_entity.id
_entity.type
_entity.pdbx_description
1 polymer ?
#
loop_
_entity_poly.entity_id
_entity_poly.type
_entity_poly.pdbx_seq_one_letter_code
_entity_poly.pdbx_strand_id
1 'polypeptide(L)'
;MTEDKKIKIHVKNNHWAPGSFPTDAEGEKNFTITKEHLENALKDLPAIKDKVEIFVDWDEDNFEKSMANSDILLAWNFPTQNLKKISPNLKWIHVVSAGVEHLLPLDWMFDDLVLTNSSGVHAKKAGEYGLMAILMLQN
;
A
#
# COMPACT_ATOMS: atom_id res chain seq x y z
N MET A 1 30.56 -4.79 -15.83
CA MET A 1 29.91 -4.06 -14.74
C MET A 1 28.45 -4.48 -14.77
N THR A 2 27.99 -5.30 -13.85
CA THR A 2 26.58 -5.64 -13.69
C THR A 2 25.88 -4.36 -13.25
N GLU A 3 24.99 -3.80 -14.08
CA GLU A 3 24.05 -2.77 -13.62
C GLU A 3 23.37 -3.30 -12.36
N ASP A 4 23.49 -2.57 -11.27
CA ASP A 4 22.81 -2.92 -10.02
C ASP A 4 21.30 -2.90 -10.29
N LYS A 5 20.70 -4.08 -10.31
CA LYS A 5 19.26 -4.25 -10.57
C LYS A 5 18.48 -3.44 -9.55
N LYS A 6 17.73 -2.43 -10.00
CA LYS A 6 16.88 -1.63 -9.12
C LYS A 6 15.70 -2.46 -8.61
N ILE A 7 15.31 -2.22 -7.37
CA ILE A 7 14.08 -2.74 -6.76
C ILE A 7 12.90 -1.97 -7.34
N LYS A 8 11.94 -2.67 -7.91
CA LYS A 8 10.77 -2.09 -8.57
C LYS A 8 9.57 -2.08 -7.63
N ILE A 9 9.08 -0.90 -7.32
CA ILE A 9 7.93 -0.66 -6.45
C ILE A 9 6.74 -0.27 -7.33
N HIS A 10 5.70 -1.08 -7.29
CA HIS A 10 4.42 -0.76 -7.90
C HIS A 10 3.47 -0.21 -6.84
N VAL A 11 2.93 0.97 -7.08
CA VAL A 11 1.85 1.57 -6.31
C VAL A 11 0.57 1.44 -7.09
N LYS A 12 -0.41 0.74 -6.53
CA LYS A 12 -1.76 0.64 -7.09
C LYS A 12 -2.72 1.50 -6.29
N ASN A 13 -3.12 2.63 -6.83
CA ASN A 13 -4.21 3.44 -6.31
C ASN A 13 -5.57 2.92 -6.81
N ASN A 14 -6.65 3.41 -6.24
CA ASN A 14 -8.02 3.09 -6.67
C ASN A 14 -8.78 4.37 -6.94
N HIS A 15 -9.61 4.39 -7.98
CA HIS A 15 -10.72 5.32 -8.07
C HIS A 15 -11.89 4.76 -7.25
N TRP A 16 -12.51 5.62 -6.48
CA TRP A 16 -13.62 5.23 -5.61
C TRP A 16 -14.95 5.55 -6.28
N ALA A 17 -15.91 4.66 -6.14
CA ALA A 17 -17.25 4.91 -6.68
C ALA A 17 -17.88 6.13 -6.00
N PRO A 18 -18.63 7.00 -6.74
CA PRO A 18 -19.32 8.12 -6.15
C PRO A 18 -20.21 7.71 -4.97
N GLY A 19 -20.08 8.40 -3.84
CA GLY A 19 -20.82 8.09 -2.61
C GLY A 19 -20.27 6.92 -1.78
N SER A 20 -19.20 6.25 -2.23
CA SER A 20 -18.46 5.29 -1.40
C SER A 20 -17.40 6.00 -0.55
N PHE A 21 -16.80 5.27 0.38
CA PHE A 21 -15.65 5.78 1.14
C PHE A 21 -14.39 5.76 0.24
N PRO A 22 -13.57 6.84 0.25
CA PRO A 22 -13.78 8.13 0.91
C PRO A 22 -14.87 8.97 0.23
N THR A 23 -15.70 9.69 1.03
CA THR A 23 -16.92 10.33 0.53
C THR A 23 -16.71 11.67 -0.18
N ASP A 24 -15.51 12.21 -0.13
CA ASP A 24 -15.17 13.50 -0.72
C ASP A 24 -13.76 13.51 -1.35
N ALA A 25 -13.50 14.54 -2.15
CA ALA A 25 -12.25 14.69 -2.88
C ALA A 25 -11.02 14.86 -1.95
N GLU A 26 -11.21 15.37 -0.74
CA GLU A 26 -10.12 15.47 0.25
C GLU A 26 -9.77 14.09 0.82
N GLY A 27 -10.77 13.28 1.12
CA GLY A 27 -10.58 11.90 1.52
C GLY A 27 -9.88 11.08 0.43
N GLU A 28 -10.31 11.20 -0.82
CA GLU A 28 -9.65 10.52 -1.95
C GLU A 28 -8.17 10.91 -2.04
N LYS A 29 -7.85 12.19 -1.90
CA LYS A 29 -6.47 12.69 -1.90
C LYS A 29 -5.63 12.07 -0.76
N ASN A 30 -6.21 11.90 0.43
CA ASN A 30 -5.52 11.32 1.57
C ASN A 30 -5.20 9.82 1.40
N PHE A 31 -6.00 9.11 0.57
CA PHE A 31 -5.78 7.70 0.26
C PHE A 31 -5.02 7.46 -1.04
N THR A 32 -4.61 8.53 -1.72
CA THR A 32 -3.81 8.45 -2.94
C THR A 32 -2.32 8.53 -2.62
N ILE A 33 -1.57 7.53 -3.04
CA ILE A 33 -0.11 7.52 -2.94
C ILE A 33 0.47 7.95 -4.27
N THR A 34 1.08 9.13 -4.30
CA THR A 34 1.72 9.66 -5.48
C THR A 34 3.21 9.28 -5.53
N LYS A 35 3.79 9.36 -6.72
CA LYS A 35 5.23 9.21 -6.90
C LYS A 35 5.99 10.23 -6.07
N GLU A 36 5.50 11.47 -5.99
CA GLU A 36 6.10 12.54 -5.18
C GLU A 36 6.14 12.19 -3.69
N HIS A 37 5.08 11.56 -3.14
CA HIS A 37 5.07 11.11 -1.75
C HIS A 37 6.22 10.15 -1.46
N LEU A 38 6.45 9.18 -2.33
CA LEU A 38 7.53 8.21 -2.18
C LEU A 38 8.91 8.83 -2.42
N GLU A 39 9.05 9.70 -3.42
CA GLU A 39 10.30 10.41 -3.68
C GLU A 39 10.68 11.33 -2.50
N ASN A 40 9.69 11.95 -1.85
CA ASN A 40 9.92 12.74 -0.65
C ASN A 40 10.37 11.86 0.53
N ALA A 41 9.73 10.72 0.75
CA ALA A 41 10.16 9.78 1.78
C ALA A 41 11.59 9.24 1.53
N LEU A 42 11.95 9.03 0.28
CA LEU A 42 13.31 8.59 -0.10
C LEU A 42 14.40 9.64 0.08
N LYS A 43 14.06 10.94 0.25
CA LYS A 43 15.06 11.98 0.55
C LYS A 43 15.76 11.71 1.88
N ASP A 44 15.06 11.13 2.84
CA ASP A 44 15.60 10.80 4.15
C ASP A 44 16.35 9.45 4.15
N LEU A 45 16.36 8.75 3.01
CA LEU A 45 16.95 7.43 2.84
C LEU A 45 17.95 7.39 1.66
N PRO A 46 19.04 8.18 1.72
CA PRO A 46 19.96 8.34 0.58
C PRO A 46 20.61 7.02 0.13
N ALA A 47 20.79 6.07 1.05
CA ALA A 47 21.43 4.79 0.75
C ALA A 47 20.61 3.90 -0.22
N ILE A 48 19.30 4.12 -0.33
CA ILE A 48 18.38 3.32 -1.17
C ILE A 48 17.71 4.11 -2.29
N LYS A 49 17.75 5.44 -2.23
CA LYS A 49 17.06 6.30 -3.20
C LYS A 49 17.35 5.92 -4.66
N ASP A 50 18.63 5.69 -4.98
CA ASP A 50 19.04 5.38 -6.35
C ASP A 50 18.87 3.90 -6.73
N LYS A 51 18.48 3.07 -5.74
CA LYS A 51 18.30 1.62 -5.90
C LYS A 51 16.86 1.22 -6.13
N VAL A 52 15.92 2.16 -6.16
CA VAL A 52 14.50 1.90 -6.37
C VAL A 52 13.99 2.55 -7.64
N GLU A 53 12.99 1.94 -8.23
CA GLU A 53 12.21 2.46 -9.36
C GLU A 53 10.73 2.37 -8.99
N ILE A 54 9.99 3.47 -9.16
CA ILE A 54 8.62 3.61 -8.69
C ILE A 54 7.68 3.74 -9.87
N PHE A 55 6.67 2.87 -9.93
CA PHE A 55 5.55 2.93 -10.85
C PHE A 55 4.27 3.23 -10.07
N VAL A 56 3.45 4.13 -10.57
CA VAL A 56 2.15 4.46 -9.97
C VAL A 56 1.07 4.24 -11.02
N ASP A 57 0.16 3.33 -10.72
CA ASP A 57 -0.98 2.99 -11.55
C ASP A 57 -2.29 3.15 -10.76
N TRP A 58 -3.40 3.14 -11.49
CA TRP A 58 -4.73 3.26 -10.96
C TRP A 58 -5.56 2.04 -11.35
N ASP A 59 -6.40 1.60 -10.43
CA ASP A 59 -7.30 0.47 -10.62
C ASP A 59 -6.58 -0.80 -11.11
N GLU A 60 -7.16 -1.51 -12.05
CA GLU A 60 -6.65 -2.81 -12.52
C GLU A 60 -6.23 -2.82 -13.99
N ASP A 61 -6.40 -1.70 -14.69
CA ASP A 61 -6.19 -1.62 -16.16
C ASP A 61 -4.79 -2.06 -16.60
N ASN A 62 -3.77 -1.73 -15.82
CA ASN A 62 -2.39 -2.08 -16.11
C ASN A 62 -1.79 -3.05 -15.08
N PHE A 63 -2.59 -3.59 -14.16
CA PHE A 63 -2.09 -4.33 -13.00
C PHE A 63 -1.19 -5.50 -13.38
N GLU A 64 -1.63 -6.38 -14.26
CA GLU A 64 -0.83 -7.54 -14.69
C GLU A 64 0.49 -7.12 -15.35
N LYS A 65 0.46 -6.10 -16.20
CA LYS A 65 1.63 -5.58 -16.90
C LYS A 65 2.65 -4.99 -15.93
N SER A 66 2.19 -4.22 -14.96
CA SER A 66 3.05 -3.59 -13.95
C SER A 66 3.60 -4.63 -12.99
N MET A 67 2.77 -5.60 -12.56
CA MET A 67 3.18 -6.66 -11.64
C MET A 67 4.18 -7.64 -12.23
N ALA A 68 4.18 -7.86 -13.54
CA ALA A 68 5.14 -8.74 -14.22
C ALA A 68 6.61 -8.38 -13.93
N ASN A 69 6.89 -7.13 -13.60
CA ASN A 69 8.24 -6.63 -13.35
C ASN A 69 8.44 -6.09 -11.93
N SER A 70 7.46 -6.19 -11.04
CA SER A 70 7.51 -5.58 -9.71
C SER A 70 8.07 -6.53 -8.67
N ASP A 71 8.91 -5.99 -7.77
CA ASP A 71 9.45 -6.69 -6.60
C ASP A 71 8.60 -6.40 -5.35
N ILE A 72 7.98 -5.21 -5.28
CA ILE A 72 7.15 -4.74 -4.16
C ILE A 72 5.83 -4.17 -4.70
N LEU A 73 4.72 -4.51 -4.02
CA LEU A 73 3.41 -3.91 -4.24
C LEU A 73 3.01 -3.08 -3.02
N LEU A 74 2.59 -1.83 -3.26
CA LEU A 74 1.99 -0.94 -2.29
C LEU A 74 0.56 -0.63 -2.73
N ALA A 75 -0.45 -1.08 -2.00
CA ALA A 75 -1.85 -0.96 -2.40
C ALA A 75 -2.81 -0.99 -1.21
N TRP A 76 -4.06 -0.57 -1.41
CA TRP A 76 -5.16 -0.84 -0.49
C TRP A 76 -5.75 -2.23 -0.75
N ASN A 77 -6.17 -2.46 -1.98
CA ASN A 77 -6.65 -3.76 -2.47
C ASN A 77 -6.05 -4.07 -3.85
N PHE A 78 -6.08 -5.31 -4.25
CA PHE A 78 -5.54 -5.78 -5.51
C PHE A 78 -6.14 -7.14 -5.88
N PRO A 79 -6.13 -7.52 -7.18
CA PRO A 79 -6.53 -8.85 -7.60
C PRO A 79 -5.60 -9.91 -7.03
N THR A 80 -6.14 -10.87 -6.30
CA THR A 80 -5.37 -11.96 -5.70
C THR A 80 -5.27 -13.19 -6.61
N GLN A 81 -6.19 -13.33 -7.56
CA GLN A 81 -6.21 -14.45 -8.49
C GLN A 81 -4.95 -14.51 -9.36
N ASN A 82 -4.34 -15.68 -9.41
CA ASN A 82 -3.14 -15.94 -10.20
C ASN A 82 -1.94 -15.02 -9.86
N LEU A 83 -1.92 -14.38 -8.68
CA LEU A 83 -0.92 -13.39 -8.31
C LEU A 83 0.51 -13.90 -8.52
N LYS A 84 0.82 -15.11 -8.07
CA LYS A 84 2.14 -15.74 -8.26
C LYS A 84 2.56 -15.84 -9.74
N LYS A 85 1.59 -16.09 -10.62
CA LYS A 85 1.83 -16.23 -12.06
C LYS A 85 2.09 -14.88 -12.74
N ILE A 86 1.30 -13.87 -12.39
CA ILE A 86 1.41 -12.53 -12.99
C ILE A 86 2.53 -11.69 -12.39
N SER A 87 3.02 -12.05 -11.20
CA SER A 87 4.06 -11.31 -10.47
C SER A 87 5.23 -12.20 -10.04
N PRO A 88 6.01 -12.75 -10.97
CA PRO A 88 7.03 -13.76 -10.68
C PRO A 88 8.18 -13.24 -9.81
N ASN A 89 8.39 -11.93 -9.74
CA ASN A 89 9.46 -11.30 -8.96
C ASN A 89 8.98 -10.74 -7.60
N LEU A 90 7.67 -10.76 -7.35
CA LEU A 90 7.08 -10.15 -6.16
C LEU A 90 7.57 -10.83 -4.88
N LYS A 91 8.07 -10.04 -3.94
CA LYS A 91 8.59 -10.48 -2.64
C LYS A 91 7.88 -9.84 -1.45
N TRP A 92 7.31 -8.68 -1.65
CA TRP A 92 6.68 -7.95 -0.56
C TRP A 92 5.44 -7.20 -1.01
N ILE A 93 4.37 -7.33 -0.22
CA ILE A 93 3.17 -6.50 -0.34
C ILE A 93 3.03 -5.70 0.95
N HIS A 94 2.87 -4.39 0.82
CA HIS A 94 2.43 -3.55 1.93
C HIS A 94 1.02 -3.04 1.64
N VAL A 95 0.09 -3.39 2.51
CA VAL A 95 -1.29 -2.90 2.46
C VAL A 95 -1.40 -1.63 3.29
N VAL A 96 -1.86 -0.54 2.68
CA VAL A 96 -1.95 0.77 3.33
C VAL A 96 -3.09 0.86 4.37
N SER A 97 -3.96 -0.13 4.43
CA SER A 97 -4.96 -0.28 5.49
C SER A 97 -4.36 -0.83 6.78
N ALA A 98 -5.02 -0.55 7.90
CA ALA A 98 -4.64 -1.12 9.21
C ALA A 98 -4.98 -2.61 9.32
N GLY A 99 -6.03 -3.06 8.66
CA GLY A 99 -6.45 -4.46 8.61
C GLY A 99 -6.27 -5.07 7.22
N VAL A 100 -6.43 -6.39 7.14
CA VAL A 100 -6.29 -7.18 5.91
C VAL A 100 -7.53 -8.04 5.63
N GLU A 101 -8.64 -7.78 6.29
CA GLU A 101 -9.87 -8.58 6.25
C GLU A 101 -10.44 -8.70 4.83
N HIS A 102 -10.27 -7.66 4.03
CA HIS A 102 -10.71 -7.60 2.63
C HIS A 102 -9.88 -8.48 1.68
N LEU A 103 -8.75 -9.03 2.15
CA LEU A 103 -7.89 -9.93 1.39
C LEU A 103 -8.05 -11.41 1.81
N LEU A 104 -8.90 -11.69 2.79
CA LEU A 104 -9.14 -13.05 3.25
C LEU A 104 -10.03 -13.85 2.27
N PRO A 105 -9.81 -15.17 2.20
CA PRO A 105 -8.75 -15.95 2.83
C PRO A 105 -7.39 -15.71 2.18
N LEU A 106 -6.28 -15.93 2.92
CA LEU A 106 -4.91 -15.71 2.43
C LEU A 106 -4.34 -16.94 1.67
N ASP A 107 -5.17 -17.73 1.05
CA ASP A 107 -4.82 -18.92 0.26
C ASP A 107 -4.10 -18.60 -1.07
N TRP A 108 -4.15 -17.33 -1.48
CA TRP A 108 -3.42 -16.79 -2.63
C TRP A 108 -1.95 -16.47 -2.34
N MET A 109 -1.55 -16.43 -1.06
CA MET A 109 -0.15 -16.20 -0.67
C MET A 109 0.73 -17.39 -1.05
N PHE A 110 1.98 -17.12 -1.35
CA PHE A 110 3.01 -18.11 -1.63
C PHE A 110 4.19 -17.95 -0.66
N ASP A 111 4.96 -19.02 -0.46
CA ASP A 111 5.92 -19.19 0.65
C ASP A 111 6.93 -18.05 0.80
N ASP A 112 7.38 -17.44 -0.30
CA ASP A 112 8.39 -16.39 -0.29
C ASP A 112 7.80 -14.98 -0.21
N LEU A 113 6.46 -14.84 -0.10
CA LEU A 113 5.79 -13.54 -0.11
C LEU A 113 5.62 -13.02 1.32
N VAL A 114 6.08 -11.81 1.56
CA VAL A 114 5.85 -11.08 2.81
C VAL A 114 4.65 -10.15 2.66
N LEU A 115 3.68 -10.22 3.57
CA LEU A 115 2.55 -9.31 3.66
C LEU A 115 2.68 -8.47 4.94
N THR A 116 2.62 -7.15 4.79
CA THR A 116 2.59 -6.20 5.91
C THR A 116 1.44 -5.21 5.75
N ASN A 117 1.04 -4.57 6.84
CA ASN A 117 -0.02 -3.57 6.85
C ASN A 117 0.34 -2.34 7.69
N SER A 118 -0.54 -1.34 7.72
CA SER A 118 -0.37 -0.12 8.51
C SER A 118 -1.01 -0.23 9.91
N SER A 119 -1.04 -1.42 10.53
CA SER A 119 -1.57 -1.60 11.87
C SER A 119 -0.84 -0.72 12.89
N GLY A 120 -1.60 -0.11 13.79
CA GLY A 120 -1.06 0.74 14.87
C GLY A 120 -0.89 2.22 14.50
N VAL A 121 -0.98 2.64 13.23
CA VAL A 121 -0.78 4.05 12.83
C VAL A 121 -1.78 5.02 13.51
N HIS A 122 -2.96 4.54 13.88
CA HIS A 122 -3.99 5.33 14.55
C HIS A 122 -4.04 5.14 16.08
N ALA A 123 -3.23 4.24 16.64
CA ALA A 123 -3.34 3.81 18.05
C ALA A 123 -3.23 4.98 19.03
N LYS A 124 -2.29 5.91 18.81
CA LYS A 124 -2.10 7.07 19.68
C LYS A 124 -3.34 7.97 19.70
N LYS A 125 -3.84 8.39 18.52
CA LYS A 125 -5.03 9.24 18.41
C LYS A 125 -6.29 8.56 18.96
N ALA A 126 -6.45 7.27 18.68
CA ALA A 126 -7.57 6.51 19.20
C ALA A 126 -7.54 6.42 20.74
N GLY A 127 -6.37 6.22 21.33
CA GLY A 127 -6.18 6.21 22.78
C GLY A 127 -6.48 7.58 23.43
N GLU A 128 -5.98 8.66 22.85
CA GLU A 128 -6.26 10.03 23.31
C GLU A 128 -7.76 10.37 23.23
N TYR A 129 -8.42 9.99 22.13
CA TYR A 129 -9.87 10.17 21.96
C TYR A 129 -10.67 9.34 22.97
N GLY A 130 -10.30 8.08 23.18
CA GLY A 130 -10.94 7.22 24.18
C GLY A 130 -10.84 7.78 25.59
N LEU A 131 -9.65 8.27 25.98
CA LEU A 131 -9.45 8.92 27.26
C LEU A 131 -10.32 10.18 27.41
N MET A 132 -10.34 11.04 26.39
CA MET A 132 -11.19 12.23 26.37
C MET A 132 -12.67 11.86 26.54
N ALA A 133 -13.16 10.86 25.81
CA ALA A 133 -14.56 10.42 25.91
C ALA A 133 -14.91 9.93 27.33
N ILE A 134 -14.03 9.14 27.95
CA ILE A 134 -14.21 8.66 29.33
C ILE A 134 -14.29 9.82 30.29
N LEU A 135 -13.39 10.80 30.20
CA LEU A 135 -13.37 11.98 31.08
C LEU A 135 -14.63 12.84 30.88
N MET A 136 -15.14 12.97 29.68
CA MET A 136 -16.40 13.70 29.41
C MET A 136 -17.63 12.99 30.00
N LEU A 137 -17.62 11.67 30.08
CA LEU A 137 -18.73 10.89 30.67
C LEU A 137 -18.72 10.87 32.21
N GLN A 138 -17.63 11.29 32.86
CA GLN A 138 -17.51 11.36 34.29
C GLN A 138 -18.08 12.66 34.91
N ASN A 139 -18.46 13.63 34.09
CA ASN A 139 -19.17 14.84 34.53
C ASN A 139 -20.66 14.65 34.33
#